data_c7ea015cd919cd03f9c2363022429ce3
#
_entry.id   c7ea015cd919cd03f9c2363022429ce3
#
_cell.length_a   1.000
_cell.length_b   1.000
_cell.length_c   1.000
_cell.angle_alpha   90.00
_cell.angle_beta   90.00
_cell.angle_gamma   90.00
#
_symmetry.space_group_name_H-M   'P 1'
#
loop_
_entity.id
_entity.type
_entity.pdbx_description
1 polymer ?
#
loop_
_entity_poly.entity_id
_entity_poly.type
_entity_poly.pdbx_seq_one_letter_code
_entity_poly.pdbx_strand_id
1 'polypeptide(L)'
;MILSVAYLLARCLLRCLIVRARREGPNHAELLVLRHQNAVLRRQIGRVRYQPGDRLWLAALSRLIPRHRWSEVFAVTPATLLAWHRRLAARKLDYTSRRRPGRPSTPPAIRKLVIRIATQNPTWGHRRIHGELVKLGHRIAASTVWQILHDAGIDPAPRRTGPTWKQFLTAQARGIMAADFVHMDTVLLRRIYALIIIEHGTRRAHLAGITAHPDGAWTTQAARNFLMDLGQRAGCVKFLIRDRAGQFTDSFDTVFTAAGIRILLSPPQAPGANAVCERMIGTLRRELLDRLLIVNEHHLPQVLTEYLAHYNESRPHRALGQLPPAQAHTRPPDIDLAEHRIHRKQVLDGLINEYQIAA
;
A
#
# COMPACT_ATOMS: atom_id res chain seq x y z
N MET A 1 5.40 -38.55 -49.72
CA MET A 1 5.86 -39.63 -48.83
C MET A 1 7.37 -39.82 -48.86
N ILE A 2 8.04 -39.90 -50.02
CA ILE A 2 9.50 -40.15 -50.17
C ILE A 2 10.33 -39.00 -49.52
N LEU A 3 10.00 -37.75 -49.73
CA LEU A 3 10.69 -36.59 -49.14
C LEU A 3 10.62 -36.55 -47.59
N SER A 4 9.51 -37.00 -47.00
CA SER A 4 9.34 -37.07 -45.55
C SER A 4 10.19 -38.18 -44.92
N VAL A 5 10.35 -39.32 -45.63
CA VAL A 5 11.21 -40.42 -45.18
C VAL A 5 12.70 -40.08 -45.32
N ALA A 6 13.08 -39.41 -46.41
CA ALA A 6 14.45 -38.93 -46.61
C ALA A 6 14.86 -37.89 -45.57
N TYR A 7 13.99 -36.95 -45.21
CA TYR A 7 14.23 -35.98 -44.16
C TYR A 7 14.38 -36.61 -42.76
N LEU A 8 13.55 -37.64 -42.48
CA LEU A 8 13.65 -38.36 -41.20
C LEU A 8 14.94 -39.15 -41.10
N LEU A 9 15.36 -39.82 -42.21
CA LEU A 9 16.62 -40.54 -42.27
C LEU A 9 17.83 -39.61 -42.13
N ALA A 10 17.86 -38.47 -42.83
CA ALA A 10 18.92 -37.49 -42.73
C ALA A 10 19.04 -36.93 -41.30
N ARG A 11 17.94 -36.65 -40.64
CA ARG A 11 17.87 -36.17 -39.26
C ARG A 11 18.33 -37.23 -38.25
N CYS A 12 18.03 -38.52 -38.51
CA CYS A 12 18.48 -39.64 -37.69
C CYS A 12 19.98 -39.84 -37.79
N LEU A 13 20.51 -39.83 -39.03
CA LEU A 13 21.96 -39.94 -39.34
C LEU A 13 22.76 -38.80 -38.71
N LEU A 14 22.28 -37.58 -38.84
CA LEU A 14 22.93 -36.41 -38.22
C LEU A 14 23.01 -36.53 -36.69
N ARG A 15 21.95 -37.01 -36.04
CA ARG A 15 21.94 -37.26 -34.58
C ARG A 15 22.89 -38.38 -34.19
N CYS A 16 22.97 -39.48 -34.95
CA CYS A 16 23.91 -40.55 -34.69
C CYS A 16 25.38 -40.09 -34.86
N LEU A 17 25.66 -39.24 -35.84
CA LEU A 17 26.99 -38.66 -36.06
C LEU A 17 27.41 -37.75 -34.91
N ILE A 18 26.49 -36.91 -34.40
CA ILE A 18 26.73 -36.02 -33.24
C ILE A 18 27.01 -36.83 -31.96
N VAL A 19 26.31 -37.96 -31.75
CA VAL A 19 26.53 -38.84 -30.58
C VAL A 19 27.87 -39.55 -30.69
N ARG A 20 28.22 -40.01 -31.89
CA ARG A 20 29.53 -40.66 -32.17
C ARG A 20 30.70 -39.67 -31.97
N ALA A 21 30.55 -38.42 -32.38
CA ALA A 21 31.56 -37.38 -32.23
C ALA A 21 31.80 -36.95 -30.75
N ARG A 22 30.80 -37.10 -29.87
CA ARG A 22 30.89 -36.69 -28.47
C ARG A 22 31.45 -37.74 -27.51
N ARG A 23 31.87 -38.93 -27.95
CA ARG A 23 32.38 -40.01 -27.08
C ARG A 23 31.52 -40.37 -25.86
N GLU A 24 30.23 -39.98 -25.84
CA GLU A 24 29.32 -40.27 -24.74
C GLU A 24 28.67 -41.64 -24.99
N GLY A 25 29.07 -42.61 -24.19
CA GLY A 25 28.90 -44.03 -24.27
C GLY A 25 27.47 -44.60 -24.52
N PRO A 26 27.27 -45.90 -24.32
CA PRO A 26 26.09 -46.69 -24.70
C PRO A 26 24.75 -46.09 -24.22
N ASN A 27 24.76 -45.33 -23.11
CA ASN A 27 23.56 -44.69 -22.55
C ASN A 27 22.91 -43.65 -23.50
N HIS A 28 23.69 -42.98 -24.37
CA HIS A 28 23.13 -42.03 -25.34
C HIS A 28 22.47 -42.73 -26.54
N ALA A 29 23.01 -43.86 -26.95
CA ALA A 29 22.42 -44.68 -28.01
C ALA A 29 21.09 -45.28 -27.52
N GLU A 30 21.04 -45.79 -26.29
CA GLU A 30 19.82 -46.28 -25.65
C GLU A 30 18.75 -45.19 -25.54
N LEU A 31 19.12 -44.00 -25.15
CA LEU A 31 18.21 -42.84 -25.09
C LEU A 31 17.63 -42.49 -26.48
N LEU A 32 18.43 -42.62 -27.55
CA LEU A 32 17.94 -42.36 -28.90
C LEU A 32 16.96 -43.46 -29.36
N VAL A 33 17.24 -44.72 -29.04
CA VAL A 33 16.33 -45.85 -29.33
C VAL A 33 15.01 -45.67 -28.57
N LEU A 34 15.06 -45.41 -27.28
CA LEU A 34 13.87 -45.16 -26.45
C LEU A 34 13.05 -43.97 -26.96
N ARG A 35 13.70 -42.90 -27.39
CA ARG A 35 13.02 -41.74 -27.98
C ARG A 35 12.34 -42.08 -29.29
N HIS A 36 12.99 -42.89 -30.14
CA HIS A 36 12.40 -43.33 -31.40
C HIS A 36 11.21 -44.26 -31.17
N GLN A 37 11.36 -45.27 -30.29
CA GLN A 37 10.26 -46.16 -29.90
C GLN A 37 9.08 -45.37 -29.32
N ASN A 38 9.35 -44.43 -28.46
CA ASN A 38 8.31 -43.57 -27.90
C ASN A 38 7.61 -42.74 -28.97
N ALA A 39 8.35 -42.24 -29.99
CA ALA A 39 7.76 -41.49 -31.10
C ALA A 39 6.89 -42.40 -32.01
N VAL A 40 7.26 -43.68 -32.18
CA VAL A 40 6.43 -44.67 -32.90
C VAL A 40 5.16 -44.99 -32.13
N LEU A 41 5.27 -45.29 -30.81
CA LEU A 41 4.13 -45.60 -29.96
C LEU A 41 3.14 -44.42 -29.88
N ARG A 42 3.65 -43.19 -29.82
CA ARG A 42 2.80 -41.98 -29.81
C ARG A 42 1.97 -41.82 -31.10
N ARG A 43 2.45 -42.34 -32.26
CA ARG A 43 1.68 -42.29 -33.50
C ARG A 43 0.55 -43.33 -33.50
N GLN A 44 0.71 -44.41 -32.74
CA GLN A 44 -0.26 -45.51 -32.68
C GLN A 44 -1.34 -45.31 -31.63
N ILE A 45 -1.05 -44.54 -30.57
CA ILE A 45 -1.95 -44.30 -29.41
C ILE A 45 -2.50 -42.89 -29.48
N GLY A 46 -3.80 -42.72 -29.68
CA GLY A 46 -4.42 -41.38 -29.79
C GLY A 46 -4.36 -40.58 -28.53
N ARG A 47 -4.61 -41.16 -27.31
CA ARG A 47 -4.55 -40.47 -26.04
C ARG A 47 -4.08 -41.36 -24.90
N VAL A 48 -2.96 -41.02 -24.30
CA VAL A 48 -2.42 -41.74 -23.14
C VAL A 48 -3.20 -41.38 -21.86
N ARG A 49 -3.66 -42.40 -21.14
CA ARG A 49 -4.31 -42.25 -19.84
C ARG A 49 -3.28 -42.45 -18.73
N TYR A 50 -2.85 -41.38 -18.11
CA TYR A 50 -1.88 -41.41 -17.00
C TYR A 50 -2.56 -41.75 -15.69
N GLN A 51 -2.00 -42.70 -14.95
CA GLN A 51 -2.41 -43.04 -13.59
C GLN A 51 -1.93 -41.95 -12.59
N PRO A 52 -2.48 -41.91 -11.37
CA PRO A 52 -2.05 -40.91 -10.37
C PRO A 52 -0.53 -40.92 -10.07
N GLY A 53 0.07 -42.11 -10.02
CA GLY A 53 1.53 -42.30 -9.86
C GLY A 53 2.36 -41.66 -10.98
N ASP A 54 1.94 -41.89 -12.23
CA ASP A 54 2.63 -41.33 -13.41
C ASP A 54 2.59 -39.81 -13.41
N ARG A 55 1.45 -39.24 -13.02
CA ARG A 55 1.28 -37.78 -12.95
C ARG A 55 2.18 -37.16 -11.90
N LEU A 56 2.35 -37.83 -10.74
CA LEU A 56 3.25 -37.42 -9.68
C LEU A 56 4.70 -37.46 -10.15
N TRP A 57 5.09 -38.60 -10.77
CA TRP A 57 6.44 -38.81 -11.23
C TRP A 57 6.84 -37.83 -12.34
N LEU A 58 5.99 -37.64 -13.35
CA LEU A 58 6.22 -36.68 -14.42
C LEU A 58 6.26 -35.24 -13.93
N ALA A 59 5.39 -34.89 -12.97
CA ALA A 59 5.42 -33.57 -12.34
C ALA A 59 6.70 -33.33 -11.51
N ALA A 60 7.25 -34.36 -10.86
CA ALA A 60 8.51 -34.27 -10.14
C ALA A 60 9.69 -34.11 -11.11
N LEU A 61 9.77 -34.95 -12.18
CA LEU A 61 10.81 -34.88 -13.18
C LEU A 61 10.82 -33.56 -13.96
N SER A 62 9.68 -32.90 -14.10
CA SER A 62 9.62 -31.60 -14.77
C SER A 62 10.50 -30.50 -14.12
N ARG A 63 10.83 -30.66 -12.84
CA ARG A 63 11.76 -29.75 -12.12
C ARG A 63 13.22 -29.89 -12.58
N LEU A 64 13.60 -31.06 -13.10
CA LEU A 64 14.95 -31.35 -13.52
C LEU A 64 15.21 -30.95 -14.99
N ILE A 65 14.15 -30.60 -15.71
CA ILE A 65 14.22 -30.27 -17.14
C ILE A 65 13.92 -28.81 -17.36
N PRO A 66 14.77 -28.07 -18.08
CA PRO A 66 14.51 -26.66 -18.41
C PRO A 66 13.16 -26.49 -19.14
N ARG A 67 12.41 -25.47 -18.79
CA ARG A 67 11.01 -25.27 -19.20
C ARG A 67 10.82 -25.23 -20.74
N HIS A 68 11.77 -24.66 -21.46
CA HIS A 68 11.72 -24.58 -22.92
C HIS A 68 11.76 -25.95 -23.59
N ARG A 69 12.27 -27.01 -22.93
CA ARG A 69 12.35 -28.37 -23.45
C ARG A 69 11.15 -29.26 -23.08
N TRP A 70 10.20 -28.75 -22.30
CA TRP A 70 9.07 -29.56 -21.82
C TRP A 70 8.20 -30.10 -22.97
N SER A 71 7.95 -29.29 -23.99
CA SER A 71 7.17 -29.68 -25.16
C SER A 71 7.85 -30.82 -26.01
N GLU A 72 9.16 -30.94 -25.93
CA GLU A 72 9.93 -31.95 -26.63
C GLU A 72 10.01 -33.27 -25.84
N VAL A 73 10.15 -33.19 -24.54
CA VAL A 73 10.42 -34.33 -23.66
C VAL A 73 9.13 -34.99 -23.18
N PHE A 74 8.14 -34.20 -22.75
CA PHE A 74 6.91 -34.75 -22.20
C PHE A 74 5.86 -34.99 -23.30
N ALA A 75 5.08 -36.06 -23.12
CA ALA A 75 3.95 -36.38 -24.01
C ALA A 75 2.69 -35.54 -23.69
N VAL A 76 2.76 -34.69 -22.70
CA VAL A 76 1.68 -33.83 -22.25
C VAL A 76 2.09 -32.36 -22.35
N THR A 77 1.12 -31.48 -22.49
CA THR A 77 1.41 -30.04 -22.59
C THR A 77 1.99 -29.51 -21.29
N PRO A 78 2.82 -28.46 -21.33
CA PRO A 78 3.31 -27.78 -20.13
C PRO A 78 2.18 -27.35 -19.17
N ALA A 79 1.03 -26.93 -19.71
CA ALA A 79 -0.14 -26.58 -18.92
C ALA A 79 -0.69 -27.77 -18.10
N THR A 80 -0.67 -28.97 -18.69
CA THR A 80 -1.11 -30.22 -18.02
C THR A 80 -0.17 -30.59 -16.86
N LEU A 81 1.15 -30.51 -17.07
CA LEU A 81 2.15 -30.74 -16.01
C LEU A 81 1.97 -29.76 -14.84
N LEU A 82 1.79 -28.49 -15.13
CA LEU A 82 1.55 -27.46 -14.12
C LEU A 82 0.21 -27.67 -13.38
N ALA A 83 -0.82 -28.13 -14.07
CA ALA A 83 -2.09 -28.47 -13.47
C ALA A 83 -1.96 -29.66 -12.50
N TRP A 84 -1.20 -30.69 -12.87
CA TRP A 84 -0.91 -31.82 -11.99
C TRP A 84 -0.14 -31.39 -10.76
N HIS A 85 0.92 -30.60 -10.94
CA HIS A 85 1.70 -30.08 -9.81
C HIS A 85 0.83 -29.24 -8.87
N ARG A 86 -0.01 -28.33 -9.39
CA ARG A 86 -0.92 -27.54 -8.58
C ARG A 86 -1.90 -28.40 -7.78
N ARG A 87 -2.45 -29.46 -8.38
CA ARG A 87 -3.34 -30.41 -7.69
C ARG A 87 -2.63 -31.18 -6.58
N LEU A 88 -1.37 -31.57 -6.79
CA LEU A 88 -0.56 -32.23 -5.78
C LEU A 88 -0.22 -31.30 -4.63
N ALA A 89 0.16 -30.05 -4.91
CA ALA A 89 0.41 -29.02 -3.92
C ALA A 89 -0.88 -28.70 -3.11
N ALA A 90 -2.02 -28.56 -3.79
CA ALA A 90 -3.31 -28.32 -3.13
C ALA A 90 -3.67 -29.47 -2.17
N ARG A 91 -3.49 -30.73 -2.57
CA ARG A 91 -3.71 -31.89 -1.68
C ARG A 91 -2.78 -31.93 -0.47
N LYS A 92 -1.50 -31.55 -0.66
CA LYS A 92 -0.52 -31.47 0.44
C LYS A 92 -0.86 -30.34 1.43
N LEU A 93 -1.44 -29.25 0.92
CA LEU A 93 -1.82 -28.06 1.69
C LEU A 93 -3.28 -28.10 2.17
N ASP A 94 -4.00 -29.18 1.87
CA ASP A 94 -5.36 -29.36 2.36
C ASP A 94 -5.31 -29.87 3.81
N TYR A 95 -5.53 -28.95 4.73
CA TYR A 95 -5.60 -29.20 6.18
C TYR A 95 -7.05 -29.35 6.68
N THR A 96 -8.02 -29.49 5.81
CA THR A 96 -9.46 -29.57 6.20
C THR A 96 -9.74 -30.69 7.19
N SER A 97 -9.10 -31.86 7.02
CA SER A 97 -9.21 -32.99 7.95
C SER A 97 -8.50 -32.77 9.29
N ARG A 98 -7.55 -31.80 9.37
CA ARG A 98 -6.82 -31.46 10.58
C ARG A 98 -7.39 -30.24 11.31
N ARG A 99 -8.36 -29.56 10.72
CA ARG A 99 -9.05 -28.43 11.35
C ARG A 99 -9.84 -28.98 12.54
N ARG A 100 -9.39 -28.60 13.74
CA ARG A 100 -10.19 -28.82 14.94
C ARG A 100 -11.48 -28.01 14.82
N PRO A 101 -12.63 -28.50 15.28
CA PRO A 101 -13.84 -27.71 15.34
C PRO A 101 -13.53 -26.39 16.05
N GLY A 102 -13.92 -25.29 15.43
CA GLY A 102 -13.71 -23.94 15.98
C GLY A 102 -14.41 -23.79 17.32
N ARG A 103 -14.20 -22.64 17.96
CA ARG A 103 -14.89 -22.30 19.21
C ARG A 103 -16.42 -22.49 19.01
N PRO A 104 -17.11 -23.13 19.96
CA PRO A 104 -18.57 -23.28 19.92
C PRO A 104 -19.26 -21.92 19.70
N SER A 105 -20.31 -21.90 18.92
CA SER A 105 -21.11 -20.70 18.71
C SER A 105 -21.71 -20.20 20.04
N THR A 106 -21.86 -18.87 20.16
CA THR A 106 -22.48 -18.27 21.36
C THR A 106 -23.92 -18.81 21.53
N PRO A 107 -24.29 -19.26 22.73
CA PRO A 107 -25.61 -19.80 23.00
C PRO A 107 -26.73 -18.87 22.53
N PRO A 108 -27.81 -19.38 21.92
CA PRO A 108 -28.90 -18.56 21.39
C PRO A 108 -29.56 -17.68 22.45
N ALA A 109 -29.60 -18.13 23.70
CA ALA A 109 -30.14 -17.35 24.83
C ALA A 109 -29.34 -16.08 25.09
N ILE A 110 -28.00 -16.16 25.03
CA ILE A 110 -27.12 -14.99 25.21
C ILE A 110 -27.27 -14.05 24.01
N ARG A 111 -27.37 -14.57 22.79
CA ARG A 111 -27.59 -13.77 21.59
C ARG A 111 -28.89 -12.97 21.67
N LYS A 112 -30.00 -13.61 22.10
CA LYS A 112 -31.27 -12.94 22.32
C LYS A 112 -31.19 -11.86 23.41
N LEU A 113 -30.45 -12.13 24.50
CA LEU A 113 -30.23 -11.17 25.58
C LEU A 113 -29.46 -9.93 25.10
N VAL A 114 -28.39 -10.09 24.34
CA VAL A 114 -27.61 -8.98 23.75
C VAL A 114 -28.48 -8.09 22.90
N ILE A 115 -29.29 -8.68 21.99
CA ILE A 115 -30.19 -7.93 21.11
C ILE A 115 -31.25 -7.19 21.94
N ARG A 116 -31.84 -7.83 22.93
CA ARG A 116 -32.84 -7.20 23.82
C ARG A 116 -32.28 -6.01 24.57
N ILE A 117 -31.08 -6.12 25.18
CA ILE A 117 -30.42 -5.02 25.89
C ILE A 117 -30.14 -3.85 24.94
N ALA A 118 -29.67 -4.13 23.72
CA ALA A 118 -29.39 -3.09 22.72
C ALA A 118 -30.66 -2.38 22.26
N THR A 119 -31.76 -3.11 22.02
CA THR A 119 -33.02 -2.53 21.58
C THR A 119 -33.67 -1.66 22.67
N GLN A 120 -33.56 -2.09 23.93
CA GLN A 120 -34.05 -1.33 25.07
C GLN A 120 -33.21 -0.09 25.38
N ASN A 121 -31.93 -0.07 24.94
CA ASN A 121 -30.99 1.03 25.21
C ASN A 121 -30.28 1.46 23.92
N PRO A 122 -30.93 2.18 23.00
CA PRO A 122 -30.38 2.49 21.67
C PRO A 122 -29.07 3.32 21.68
N THR A 123 -28.79 3.98 22.80
CA THR A 123 -27.56 4.79 22.97
C THR A 123 -26.36 3.99 23.51
N TRP A 124 -26.57 2.71 23.86
CA TRP A 124 -25.51 1.90 24.44
C TRP A 124 -24.66 1.22 23.36
N GLY A 125 -23.37 1.44 23.42
CA GLY A 125 -22.43 0.73 22.57
C GLY A 125 -22.13 -0.68 23.08
N HIS A 126 -21.58 -1.52 22.20
CA HIS A 126 -21.23 -2.92 22.49
C HIS A 126 -20.40 -3.12 23.76
N ARG A 127 -19.51 -2.16 24.11
CA ARG A 127 -18.68 -2.25 25.34
C ARG A 127 -19.53 -2.11 26.61
N ARG A 128 -20.53 -1.23 26.58
CA ARG A 128 -21.43 -1.06 27.72
C ARG A 128 -22.33 -2.27 27.88
N ILE A 129 -22.90 -2.77 26.79
CA ILE A 129 -23.69 -4.01 26.77
C ILE A 129 -22.86 -5.18 27.27
N HIS A 130 -21.59 -5.29 26.85
CA HIS A 130 -20.66 -6.29 27.40
C HIS A 130 -20.52 -6.17 28.93
N GLY A 131 -20.35 -4.96 29.45
CA GLY A 131 -20.28 -4.75 30.90
C GLY A 131 -21.53 -5.23 31.66
N GLU A 132 -22.72 -5.00 31.12
CA GLU A 132 -23.95 -5.50 31.73
C GLU A 132 -24.04 -7.02 31.67
N LEU A 133 -23.59 -7.65 30.58
CA LEU A 133 -23.55 -9.11 30.51
C LEU A 133 -22.59 -9.72 31.54
N VAL A 134 -21.44 -9.07 31.77
CA VAL A 134 -20.48 -9.51 32.81
C VAL A 134 -21.12 -9.44 34.21
N LYS A 135 -21.87 -8.37 34.52
CA LYS A 135 -22.63 -8.26 35.77
C LYS A 135 -23.68 -9.36 35.93
N LEU A 136 -24.29 -9.79 34.82
CA LEU A 136 -25.25 -10.90 34.81
C LEU A 136 -24.57 -12.30 34.80
N GLY A 137 -23.25 -12.37 35.00
CA GLY A 137 -22.48 -13.61 35.05
C GLY A 137 -22.10 -14.21 33.69
N HIS A 138 -22.40 -13.53 32.58
CA HIS A 138 -22.10 -14.01 31.23
C HIS A 138 -20.78 -13.45 30.72
N ARG A 139 -19.72 -14.24 30.72
CA ARG A 139 -18.38 -13.88 30.22
C ARG A 139 -18.25 -14.18 28.71
N ILE A 140 -18.57 -13.24 27.87
CA ILE A 140 -18.33 -13.27 26.42
C ILE A 140 -17.42 -12.10 26.03
N ALA A 141 -16.67 -12.23 24.93
CA ALA A 141 -15.80 -11.13 24.49
C ALA A 141 -16.62 -9.93 23.95
N ALA A 142 -16.13 -8.71 24.15
CA ALA A 142 -16.76 -7.51 23.60
C ALA A 142 -16.89 -7.54 22.08
N SER A 143 -15.91 -8.17 21.38
CA SER A 143 -15.98 -8.42 19.92
C SER A 143 -17.12 -9.35 19.53
N THR A 144 -17.48 -10.33 20.39
CA THR A 144 -18.63 -11.22 20.15
C THR A 144 -19.93 -10.44 20.28
N VAL A 145 -20.03 -9.53 21.25
CA VAL A 145 -21.20 -8.63 21.39
C VAL A 145 -21.33 -7.74 20.16
N TRP A 146 -20.21 -7.17 19.69
CA TRP A 146 -20.17 -6.36 18.48
C TRP A 146 -20.69 -7.15 17.26
N GLN A 147 -20.20 -8.38 17.08
CA GLN A 147 -20.59 -9.22 15.97
C GLN A 147 -22.09 -9.58 16.01
N ILE A 148 -22.63 -9.89 17.19
CA ILE A 148 -24.04 -10.19 17.37
C ILE A 148 -24.93 -8.99 16.99
N LEU A 149 -24.53 -7.78 17.38
CA LEU A 149 -25.27 -6.56 17.04
C LEU A 149 -25.18 -6.26 15.55
N HIS A 150 -24.00 -6.37 14.97
CA HIS A 150 -23.77 -6.18 13.54
C HIS A 150 -24.61 -7.15 12.70
N ASP A 151 -24.61 -8.45 13.05
CA ASP A 151 -25.40 -9.50 12.37
C ASP A 151 -26.92 -9.26 12.51
N ALA A 152 -27.34 -8.58 13.58
CA ALA A 152 -28.74 -8.22 13.82
C ALA A 152 -29.13 -6.86 13.18
N GLY A 153 -28.22 -6.20 12.44
CA GLY A 153 -28.46 -4.89 11.84
C GLY A 153 -28.54 -3.73 12.84
N ILE A 154 -28.09 -3.95 14.09
CA ILE A 154 -28.04 -2.93 15.15
C ILE A 154 -26.64 -2.31 15.16
N ASP A 155 -26.57 -0.96 15.14
CA ASP A 155 -25.27 -0.27 15.20
C ASP A 155 -24.58 -0.59 16.54
N PRO A 156 -23.42 -1.27 16.55
CA PRO A 156 -22.73 -1.63 17.80
C PRO A 156 -21.98 -0.46 18.46
N ALA A 157 -21.95 0.71 17.81
CA ALA A 157 -21.35 1.93 18.35
C ALA A 157 -22.43 2.97 18.68
N PRO A 158 -22.35 3.70 19.83
CA PRO A 158 -23.31 4.74 20.13
C PRO A 158 -23.27 5.82 19.04
N ARG A 159 -24.42 6.17 18.49
CA ARG A 159 -24.52 7.32 17.60
C ARG A 159 -24.11 8.56 18.39
N ARG A 160 -22.99 9.15 18.02
CA ARG A 160 -22.58 10.43 18.57
C ARG A 160 -23.58 11.47 18.07
N THR A 161 -24.23 12.19 18.99
CA THR A 161 -25.17 13.27 18.68
C THR A 161 -24.50 14.49 18.05
N GLY A 162 -23.16 14.55 18.06
CA GLY A 162 -22.36 15.59 17.44
C GLY A 162 -21.81 15.22 16.07
N PRO A 163 -21.29 16.19 15.32
CA PRO A 163 -20.67 15.95 14.03
C PRO A 163 -19.51 14.96 14.17
N THR A 164 -19.39 14.06 13.20
CA THR A 164 -18.23 13.17 13.14
C THR A 164 -16.95 14.00 12.93
N TRP A 165 -15.79 13.46 13.34
CA TRP A 165 -14.50 14.12 13.10
C TRP A 165 -14.32 14.52 11.63
N LYS A 166 -14.72 13.68 10.71
CA LYS A 166 -14.69 13.97 9.27
C LYS A 166 -15.57 15.16 8.89
N GLN A 167 -16.79 15.21 9.41
CA GLN A 167 -17.72 16.36 9.16
C GLN A 167 -17.17 17.65 9.74
N PHE A 168 -16.63 17.60 10.98
CA PHE A 168 -15.98 18.74 11.62
C PHE A 168 -14.79 19.25 10.77
N LEU A 169 -13.86 18.36 10.36
CA LEU A 169 -12.72 18.73 9.54
C LEU A 169 -13.15 19.32 8.19
N THR A 170 -14.18 18.77 7.57
CA THR A 170 -14.70 19.30 6.29
C THR A 170 -15.30 20.68 6.45
N ALA A 171 -16.13 20.87 7.46
CA ALA A 171 -16.81 22.16 7.72
C ALA A 171 -15.83 23.27 8.12
N GLN A 172 -14.75 22.94 8.82
CA GLN A 172 -13.75 23.89 9.31
C GLN A 172 -12.46 23.90 8.50
N ALA A 173 -12.40 23.21 7.36
CA ALA A 173 -11.16 22.94 6.63
C ALA A 173 -10.31 24.20 6.34
N ARG A 174 -10.96 25.34 6.05
CA ARG A 174 -10.26 26.60 5.76
C ARG A 174 -9.53 27.19 6.96
N GLY A 175 -9.97 26.87 8.19
CA GLY A 175 -9.35 27.35 9.42
C GLY A 175 -8.54 26.29 10.15
N ILE A 176 -8.23 25.16 9.54
CA ILE A 176 -7.47 24.07 10.15
C ILE A 176 -6.12 23.93 9.49
N MET A 177 -5.08 23.84 10.31
CA MET A 177 -3.76 23.34 9.95
C MET A 177 -3.46 22.04 10.66
N ALA A 178 -2.53 21.26 10.13
CA ALA A 178 -2.03 20.05 10.76
C ALA A 178 -0.50 20.05 10.73
N ALA A 179 0.12 19.69 11.84
CA ALA A 179 1.57 19.59 11.99
C ALA A 179 1.99 18.15 12.24
N ASP A 180 3.12 17.78 11.66
CA ASP A 180 3.72 16.47 11.87
C ASP A 180 5.21 16.50 11.49
N PHE A 181 5.96 15.54 12.02
CA PHE A 181 7.37 15.37 11.72
C PHE A 181 7.59 14.31 10.65
N VAL A 182 8.40 14.63 9.67
CA VAL A 182 9.01 13.65 8.78
C VAL A 182 10.48 13.51 9.11
N HIS A 183 10.98 12.28 9.18
CA HIS A 183 12.41 12.01 9.37
C HIS A 183 12.98 11.33 8.13
N MET A 184 14.26 11.54 7.92
CA MET A 184 15.06 10.90 6.89
C MET A 184 16.49 10.69 7.38
N ASP A 185 17.16 9.72 6.82
CA ASP A 185 18.55 9.45 7.13
C ASP A 185 19.44 9.99 6.00
N THR A 186 20.55 10.66 6.34
CA THR A 186 21.55 11.14 5.37
C THR A 186 22.39 9.97 4.84
N VAL A 187 23.22 10.23 3.83
CA VAL A 187 24.20 9.25 3.30
C VAL A 187 25.10 8.71 4.41
N LEU A 188 25.41 9.51 5.42
CA LEU A 188 26.19 9.11 6.61
C LEU A 188 25.33 8.51 7.72
N LEU A 189 24.07 8.11 7.44
CA LEU A 189 23.12 7.52 8.38
C LEU A 189 22.79 8.41 9.59
N ARG A 190 22.98 9.72 9.47
CA ARG A 190 22.51 10.67 10.47
C ARG A 190 21.05 10.97 10.24
N ARG A 191 20.24 10.86 11.28
CA ARG A 191 18.81 11.15 11.21
C ARG A 191 18.54 12.64 11.33
N ILE A 192 17.75 13.17 10.41
CA ILE A 192 17.32 14.57 10.40
C ILE A 192 15.79 14.58 10.35
N TYR A 193 15.20 15.55 11.02
CA TYR A 193 13.76 15.75 11.12
C TYR A 193 13.37 17.06 10.47
N ALA A 194 12.25 17.06 9.75
CA ALA A 194 11.62 18.26 9.23
C ALA A 194 10.22 18.38 9.81
N LEU A 195 9.88 19.54 10.36
CA LEU A 195 8.55 19.87 10.81
C LEU A 195 7.74 20.42 9.63
N ILE A 196 6.72 19.67 9.22
CA ILE A 196 5.82 20.03 8.12
C ILE A 196 4.49 20.47 8.70
N ILE A 197 3.98 21.60 8.19
CA ILE A 197 2.64 22.09 8.52
C ILE A 197 1.83 22.21 7.24
N ILE A 198 0.61 21.68 7.22
CA ILE A 198 -0.27 21.71 6.05
C ILE A 198 -1.62 22.33 6.35
N GLU A 199 -2.11 23.17 5.48
CA GLU A 199 -3.45 23.74 5.53
C GLU A 199 -4.49 22.74 5.02
N HIS A 200 -5.52 22.45 5.78
CA HIS A 200 -6.54 21.48 5.39
C HIS A 200 -7.39 21.92 4.20
N GLY A 201 -7.70 23.23 4.11
CA GLY A 201 -8.54 23.76 3.06
C GLY A 201 -7.83 23.83 1.71
N THR A 202 -6.71 24.53 1.69
CA THR A 202 -5.93 24.82 0.47
C THR A 202 -4.97 23.70 0.09
N ARG A 203 -4.66 22.78 1.01
CA ARG A 203 -3.58 21.77 0.86
C ARG A 203 -2.17 22.36 0.78
N ARG A 204 -2.01 23.65 1.04
CA ARG A 204 -0.71 24.30 1.03
C ARG A 204 0.15 23.76 2.16
N ALA A 205 1.36 23.32 1.81
CA ALA A 205 2.31 22.75 2.75
C ALA A 205 3.44 23.75 3.03
N HIS A 206 3.89 23.78 4.28
CA HIS A 206 4.92 24.67 4.78
C HIS A 206 6.00 23.85 5.48
N LEU A 207 7.26 24.27 5.32
CA LEU A 207 8.38 23.78 6.08
C LEU A 207 8.61 24.71 7.27
N ALA A 208 8.25 24.26 8.47
CA ALA A 208 8.42 25.07 9.68
C ALA A 208 9.84 25.04 10.23
N GLY A 209 10.63 24.01 9.86
CA GLY A 209 12.04 23.93 10.23
C GLY A 209 12.62 22.54 10.05
N ILE A 210 13.95 22.45 10.14
CA ILE A 210 14.73 21.22 10.02
C ILE A 210 15.72 21.15 11.18
N THR A 211 15.90 19.97 11.78
CA THR A 211 16.86 19.74 12.87
C THR A 211 17.27 18.27 12.96
N ALA A 212 18.47 18.03 13.46
CA ALA A 212 18.89 16.69 13.89
C ALA A 212 18.31 16.34 15.29
N HIS A 213 17.93 17.34 16.08
CA HIS A 213 17.49 17.18 17.47
C HIS A 213 16.15 17.89 17.70
N PRO A 214 15.00 17.22 17.42
CA PRO A 214 13.67 17.81 17.57
C PRO A 214 13.26 17.81 19.05
N ASP A 215 13.89 18.65 19.85
CA ASP A 215 13.51 18.89 21.25
C ASP A 215 12.37 19.91 21.37
N GLY A 216 11.81 20.03 22.58
CA GLY A 216 10.71 20.94 22.83
C GLY A 216 11.08 22.43 22.67
N ALA A 217 12.33 22.83 22.96
CA ALA A 217 12.80 24.20 22.79
C ALA A 217 12.88 24.57 21.31
N TRP A 218 13.49 23.72 20.51
CA TRP A 218 13.58 23.91 19.07
C TRP A 218 12.19 23.94 18.43
N THR A 219 11.31 22.97 18.79
CA THR A 219 9.96 22.89 18.25
C THR A 219 9.13 24.14 18.58
N THR A 220 9.29 24.67 19.78
CA THR A 220 8.65 25.92 20.20
C THR A 220 9.17 27.10 19.38
N GLN A 221 10.49 27.17 19.13
CA GLN A 221 11.06 28.24 18.29
C GLN A 221 10.62 28.12 16.83
N ALA A 222 10.56 26.90 16.29
CA ALA A 222 10.02 26.65 14.94
C ALA A 222 8.56 27.13 14.82
N ALA A 223 7.74 26.92 15.86
CA ALA A 223 6.37 27.43 15.89
C ALA A 223 6.29 28.96 15.83
N ARG A 224 7.18 29.66 16.60
CA ARG A 224 7.24 31.14 16.57
C ARG A 224 7.64 31.64 15.18
N ASN A 225 8.68 31.08 14.60
CA ASN A 225 9.15 31.45 13.26
C ASN A 225 8.05 31.24 12.22
N PHE A 226 7.39 30.09 12.27
CA PHE A 226 6.27 29.76 11.36
C PHE A 226 5.11 30.76 11.48
N LEU A 227 4.71 31.16 12.70
CA LEU A 227 3.67 32.16 12.88
C LEU A 227 4.08 33.55 12.39
N MET A 228 5.35 33.92 12.54
CA MET A 228 5.90 35.16 11.96
C MET A 228 5.82 35.12 10.42
N ASP A 229 6.22 34.01 9.79
CA ASP A 229 6.17 33.84 8.33
C ASP A 229 4.73 33.83 7.81
N LEU A 230 3.78 33.30 8.59
CA LEU A 230 2.36 33.28 8.25
C LEU A 230 1.75 34.70 8.30
N GLY A 231 2.26 35.56 9.15
CA GLY A 231 1.85 36.96 9.27
C GLY A 231 0.36 37.12 9.51
N GLN A 232 -0.29 38.00 8.77
CA GLN A 232 -1.74 38.27 8.91
C GLN A 232 -2.62 37.04 8.62
N ARG A 233 -2.11 36.07 7.90
CA ARG A 233 -2.83 34.80 7.61
C ARG A 233 -3.05 33.95 8.87
N ALA A 234 -2.27 34.18 9.92
CA ALA A 234 -2.45 33.49 11.21
C ALA A 234 -3.87 33.72 11.77
N GLY A 235 -4.46 34.91 11.57
CA GLY A 235 -5.82 35.24 11.98
C GLY A 235 -6.93 34.44 11.29
N CYS A 236 -6.64 33.81 10.14
CA CYS A 236 -7.57 32.90 9.45
C CYS A 236 -7.55 31.48 10.02
N VAL A 237 -6.53 31.14 10.80
CA VAL A 237 -6.34 29.81 11.39
C VAL A 237 -7.05 29.74 12.73
N LYS A 238 -7.90 28.73 12.90
CA LYS A 238 -8.66 28.52 14.14
C LYS A 238 -8.17 27.32 14.94
N PHE A 239 -7.61 26.35 14.25
CA PHE A 239 -7.21 25.09 14.86
C PHE A 239 -5.89 24.57 14.26
N LEU A 240 -5.04 24.03 15.13
CA LEU A 240 -3.87 23.23 14.74
C LEU A 240 -4.05 21.79 15.24
N ILE A 241 -4.03 20.84 14.34
CA ILE A 241 -4.04 19.41 14.66
C ILE A 241 -2.59 18.94 14.77
N ARG A 242 -2.28 18.23 15.84
CA ARG A 242 -1.02 17.53 16.04
C ARG A 242 -1.22 16.17 16.68
N ASP A 243 -0.24 15.31 16.58
CA ASP A 243 -0.19 14.07 17.32
C ASP A 243 0.24 14.30 18.78
N ARG A 244 0.48 13.21 19.50
CA ARG A 244 0.91 13.20 20.91
C ARG A 244 2.39 12.92 21.06
N ALA A 245 3.20 13.17 20.01
CA ALA A 245 4.64 12.97 20.07
C ALA A 245 5.28 13.92 21.09
N GLY A 246 6.28 13.42 21.81
CA GLY A 246 6.91 14.13 22.93
C GLY A 246 7.64 15.43 22.54
N GLN A 247 7.90 15.63 21.26
CA GLN A 247 8.49 16.86 20.72
C GLN A 247 7.53 18.05 20.80
N PHE A 248 6.22 17.80 20.76
CA PHE A 248 5.19 18.82 20.89
C PHE A 248 4.88 19.05 22.39
N THR A 249 5.61 19.95 22.98
CA THR A 249 5.48 20.32 24.40
C THR A 249 4.36 21.33 24.63
N ASP A 250 4.00 21.55 25.90
CA ASP A 250 3.03 22.58 26.28
C ASP A 250 3.49 23.99 25.84
N SER A 251 4.80 24.23 25.79
CA SER A 251 5.35 25.49 25.29
C SER A 251 5.05 25.71 23.80
N PHE A 252 5.10 24.65 23.00
CA PHE A 252 4.67 24.70 21.59
C PHE A 252 3.19 25.06 21.48
N ASP A 253 2.33 24.42 22.28
CA ASP A 253 0.90 24.69 22.29
C ASP A 253 0.60 26.14 22.73
N THR A 254 1.35 26.65 23.70
CA THR A 254 1.20 28.01 24.19
C THR A 254 1.47 29.06 23.11
N VAL A 255 2.44 28.82 22.22
CA VAL A 255 2.73 29.73 21.09
C VAL A 255 1.53 29.90 20.18
N PHE A 256 0.87 28.79 19.81
CA PHE A 256 -0.32 28.84 18.95
C PHE A 256 -1.55 29.39 19.69
N THR A 257 -1.74 29.01 20.95
CA THR A 257 -2.88 29.50 21.72
C THR A 257 -2.80 30.99 22.00
N ALA A 258 -1.60 31.54 22.19
CA ALA A 258 -1.36 32.99 22.28
C ALA A 258 -1.75 33.74 20.99
N ALA A 259 -1.64 33.08 19.83
CA ALA A 259 -2.11 33.59 18.54
C ALA A 259 -3.61 33.33 18.29
N GLY A 260 -4.37 32.84 19.27
CA GLY A 260 -5.78 32.52 19.12
C GLY A 260 -6.10 31.20 18.43
N ILE A 261 -5.11 30.37 18.18
CA ILE A 261 -5.24 29.08 17.49
C ILE A 261 -5.41 27.98 18.52
N ARG A 262 -6.51 27.23 18.47
CA ARG A 262 -6.77 26.11 19.38
C ARG A 262 -6.06 24.84 18.93
N ILE A 263 -5.41 24.17 19.87
CA ILE A 263 -4.77 22.88 19.61
C ILE A 263 -5.79 21.74 19.66
N LEU A 264 -5.77 20.90 18.66
CA LEU A 264 -6.58 19.69 18.57
C LEU A 264 -5.64 18.47 18.56
N LEU A 265 -5.62 17.74 19.65
CA LEU A 265 -4.86 16.48 19.73
C LEU A 265 -5.57 15.39 18.96
N SER A 266 -4.84 14.68 18.12
CA SER A 266 -5.35 13.47 17.45
C SER A 266 -5.87 12.49 18.51
N PRO A 267 -7.14 12.04 18.41
CA PRO A 267 -7.68 11.08 19.37
C PRO A 267 -6.88 9.77 19.32
N PRO A 268 -6.67 9.10 20.45
CA PRO A 268 -6.04 7.80 20.46
C PRO A 268 -6.76 6.82 19.52
N GLN A 269 -6.02 6.05 18.76
CA GLN A 269 -6.54 5.06 17.79
C GLN A 269 -7.43 5.65 16.67
N ALA A 270 -7.32 6.94 16.38
CA ALA A 270 -8.01 7.59 15.26
C ALA A 270 -7.00 8.11 14.22
N PRO A 271 -6.37 7.22 13.43
CA PRO A 271 -5.34 7.61 12.45
C PRO A 271 -5.87 8.60 11.40
N GLY A 272 -7.17 8.59 11.13
CA GLY A 272 -7.77 9.55 10.20
C GLY A 272 -7.81 11.02 10.70
N ALA A 273 -7.45 11.30 11.95
CA ALA A 273 -7.51 12.66 12.49
C ALA A 273 -6.45 13.58 11.88
N ASN A 274 -5.24 13.07 11.59
CA ASN A 274 -4.14 13.77 10.93
C ASN A 274 -3.90 13.32 9.48
N ALA A 275 -4.88 12.62 8.88
CA ALA A 275 -4.74 11.98 7.57
C ALA A 275 -4.30 12.92 6.43
N VAL A 276 -4.50 14.23 6.55
CA VAL A 276 -4.06 15.20 5.55
C VAL A 276 -2.55 15.36 5.60
N CYS A 277 -1.99 15.53 6.80
CA CYS A 277 -0.56 15.65 7.00
C CYS A 277 0.16 14.33 6.69
N GLU A 278 -0.34 13.21 7.19
CA GLU A 278 0.18 11.86 6.89
C GLU A 278 0.23 11.58 5.38
N ARG A 279 -0.82 11.96 4.65
CA ARG A 279 -0.87 11.80 3.18
C ARG A 279 0.17 12.68 2.49
N MET A 280 0.34 13.91 2.96
CA MET A 280 1.37 14.82 2.44
C MET A 280 2.76 14.23 2.66
N ILE A 281 3.06 13.79 3.88
CA ILE A 281 4.33 13.13 4.23
C ILE A 281 4.54 11.87 3.39
N GLY A 282 3.52 11.04 3.22
CA GLY A 282 3.59 9.87 2.35
C GLY A 282 3.83 10.22 0.88
N THR A 283 3.34 11.36 0.41
CA THR A 283 3.61 11.87 -0.94
C THR A 283 5.04 12.37 -1.04
N LEU A 284 5.48 13.17 -0.08
CA LEU A 284 6.87 13.66 0.02
C LEU A 284 7.89 12.51 0.02
N ARG A 285 7.62 11.43 0.76
CA ARG A 285 8.49 10.25 0.74
C ARG A 285 8.57 9.64 -0.66
N ARG A 286 7.44 9.26 -1.23
CA ARG A 286 7.39 8.56 -2.53
C ARG A 286 7.92 9.38 -3.69
N GLU A 287 7.70 10.69 -3.69
CA GLU A 287 8.06 11.56 -4.82
C GLU A 287 9.48 12.11 -4.69
N LEU A 288 10.00 12.24 -3.45
CA LEU A 288 11.29 12.87 -3.18
C LEU A 288 12.22 11.99 -2.32
N LEU A 289 11.88 11.78 -1.04
CA LEU A 289 12.84 11.27 -0.05
C LEU A 289 13.28 9.83 -0.30
N ASP A 290 12.43 9.00 -0.89
CA ASP A 290 12.76 7.62 -1.27
C ASP A 290 13.50 7.55 -2.62
N ARG A 291 13.69 8.69 -3.29
CA ARG A 291 14.28 8.76 -4.64
C ARG A 291 15.54 9.62 -4.72
N LEU A 292 15.88 10.32 -3.67
CA LEU A 292 17.03 11.22 -3.60
C LEU A 292 17.85 10.95 -2.33
N LEU A 293 19.16 10.89 -2.45
CA LEU A 293 20.06 10.78 -1.31
C LEU A 293 20.34 12.16 -0.70
N ILE A 294 20.02 12.32 0.57
CA ILE A 294 20.33 13.53 1.32
C ILE A 294 21.76 13.45 1.85
N VAL A 295 22.60 14.38 1.41
CA VAL A 295 24.04 14.38 1.74
C VAL A 295 24.25 14.84 3.19
N ASN A 296 23.67 15.99 3.56
CA ASN A 296 23.85 16.63 4.88
C ASN A 296 22.66 17.52 5.26
N GLU A 297 22.76 18.17 6.43
CA GLU A 297 21.74 19.06 6.96
C GLU A 297 21.50 20.32 6.11
N HIS A 298 22.50 20.78 5.35
CA HIS A 298 22.35 21.96 4.47
C HIS A 298 21.72 21.62 3.13
N HIS A 299 21.88 20.40 2.66
CA HIS A 299 21.27 19.94 1.41
C HIS A 299 19.74 19.76 1.56
N LEU A 300 19.29 19.25 2.70
CA LEU A 300 17.86 18.94 2.93
C LEU A 300 16.95 20.17 2.83
N PRO A 301 17.26 21.35 3.43
CA PRO A 301 16.43 22.54 3.29
C PRO A 301 16.24 22.98 1.83
N GLN A 302 17.30 22.93 1.02
CA GLN A 302 17.26 23.31 -0.40
C GLN A 302 16.30 22.40 -1.17
N VAL A 303 16.48 21.08 -1.03
CA VAL A 303 15.66 20.07 -1.68
C VAL A 303 14.20 20.15 -1.25
N LEU A 304 13.92 20.32 0.05
CA LEU A 304 12.56 20.45 0.55
C LEU A 304 11.89 21.75 0.11
N THR A 305 12.62 22.84 0.08
CA THR A 305 12.09 24.14 -0.36
C THR A 305 11.71 24.08 -1.84
N GLU A 306 12.56 23.53 -2.68
CA GLU A 306 12.28 23.36 -4.10
C GLU A 306 11.09 22.41 -4.33
N TYR A 307 11.05 21.28 -3.61
CA TYR A 307 9.92 20.37 -3.69
C TYR A 307 8.61 21.01 -3.22
N LEU A 308 8.62 21.76 -2.11
CA LEU A 308 7.43 22.41 -1.59
C LEU A 308 6.94 23.55 -2.51
N ALA A 309 7.84 24.23 -3.21
CA ALA A 309 7.46 25.17 -4.28
C ALA A 309 6.72 24.42 -5.40
N HIS A 310 7.27 23.32 -5.90
CA HIS A 310 6.59 22.44 -6.85
C HIS A 310 5.23 21.95 -6.31
N TYR A 311 5.19 21.42 -5.10
CA TYR A 311 3.98 20.90 -4.47
C TYR A 311 2.87 21.94 -4.37
N ASN A 312 3.21 23.17 -4.00
CA ASN A 312 2.26 24.25 -3.79
C ASN A 312 1.82 24.97 -5.07
N GLU A 313 2.73 25.10 -6.04
CA GLU A 313 2.51 25.97 -7.21
C GLU A 313 2.16 25.21 -8.49
N SER A 314 2.66 23.98 -8.64
CA SER A 314 2.59 23.25 -9.90
C SER A 314 1.90 21.90 -9.79
N ARG A 315 1.97 21.23 -8.64
CA ARG A 315 1.48 19.86 -8.47
C ARG A 315 -0.05 19.79 -8.43
N PRO A 316 -0.71 19.04 -9.35
CA PRO A 316 -2.16 18.86 -9.31
C PRO A 316 -2.63 18.06 -8.10
N HIS A 317 -3.71 18.50 -7.45
CA HIS A 317 -4.31 17.83 -6.29
C HIS A 317 -5.75 17.41 -6.59
N ARG A 318 -6.00 16.09 -6.49
CA ARG A 318 -7.35 15.54 -6.71
C ARG A 318 -8.42 16.18 -5.81
N ALA A 319 -8.07 16.52 -4.57
CA ALA A 319 -8.99 17.16 -3.62
C ALA A 319 -9.31 18.62 -3.97
N LEU A 320 -8.55 19.24 -4.87
CA LEU A 320 -8.70 20.60 -5.33
C LEU A 320 -9.14 20.66 -6.82
N GLY A 321 -9.77 19.60 -7.32
CA GLY A 321 -10.20 19.53 -8.72
C GLY A 321 -9.03 19.49 -9.70
N GLN A 322 -7.92 18.86 -9.34
CA GLN A 322 -6.66 18.77 -10.11
C GLN A 322 -5.90 20.10 -10.23
N LEU A 323 -6.20 21.08 -9.37
CA LEU A 323 -5.47 22.34 -9.30
C LEU A 323 -4.35 22.27 -8.25
N PRO A 324 -3.26 23.04 -8.40
CA PRO A 324 -2.27 23.18 -7.35
C PRO A 324 -2.80 24.03 -6.19
N PRO A 325 -2.26 23.90 -4.97
CA PRO A 325 -2.67 24.66 -3.79
C PRO A 325 -2.71 26.18 -3.99
N ALA A 326 -1.76 26.74 -4.73
CA ALA A 326 -1.70 28.16 -5.02
C ALA A 326 -2.87 28.65 -5.91
N GLN A 327 -3.47 27.76 -6.69
CA GLN A 327 -4.55 28.03 -7.62
C GLN A 327 -5.88 27.38 -7.22
N ALA A 328 -6.02 26.96 -5.97
CA ALA A 328 -7.18 26.19 -5.48
C ALA A 328 -8.56 26.84 -5.74
N HIS A 329 -8.60 28.12 -6.06
CA HIS A 329 -9.82 28.90 -6.33
C HIS A 329 -9.84 29.53 -7.73
N THR A 330 -8.86 29.21 -8.58
CA THR A 330 -8.74 29.79 -9.92
C THR A 330 -9.17 28.75 -10.94
N ARG A 331 -10.15 29.09 -11.80
CA ARG A 331 -10.48 28.23 -12.94
C ARG A 331 -9.38 28.40 -13.99
N PRO A 332 -8.70 27.33 -14.44
CA PRO A 332 -7.74 27.43 -15.51
C PRO A 332 -8.46 27.95 -16.79
N PRO A 333 -7.81 28.80 -17.59
CA PRO A 333 -8.37 29.21 -18.87
C PRO A 333 -8.46 27.99 -19.81
N ASP A 334 -9.48 27.97 -20.65
CA ASP A 334 -9.54 27.02 -21.75
C ASP A 334 -8.50 27.48 -22.81
N ILE A 335 -7.51 26.65 -23.09
CA ILE A 335 -6.38 26.97 -23.94
C ILE A 335 -6.37 26.04 -25.15
N ASP A 336 -6.27 26.60 -26.34
CA ASP A 336 -6.05 25.84 -27.55
C ASP A 336 -4.57 25.39 -27.63
N LEU A 337 -4.34 24.10 -27.53
CA LEU A 337 -3.00 23.51 -27.62
C LEU A 337 -2.40 23.64 -29.04
N ALA A 338 -3.20 23.93 -30.07
CA ALA A 338 -2.68 24.18 -31.43
C ALA A 338 -1.94 25.50 -31.53
N GLU A 339 -2.29 26.48 -30.69
CA GLU A 339 -1.72 27.84 -30.70
C GLU A 339 -0.59 28.02 -29.67
N HIS A 340 -0.42 27.06 -28.73
CA HIS A 340 0.49 27.23 -27.63
C HIS A 340 1.51 26.08 -27.56
N ARG A 341 2.76 26.42 -27.26
CA ARG A 341 3.80 25.45 -27.04
C ARG A 341 3.86 25.06 -25.56
N ILE A 342 4.03 23.77 -25.28
CA ILE A 342 4.25 23.27 -23.94
C ILE A 342 5.76 23.26 -23.65
N HIS A 343 6.16 23.97 -22.63
CA HIS A 343 7.54 23.99 -22.11
C HIS A 343 7.66 23.05 -20.91
N ARG A 344 8.68 22.21 -20.94
CA ARG A 344 9.05 21.33 -19.81
C ARG A 344 10.11 22.01 -18.96
N LYS A 345 9.81 22.25 -17.69
CA LYS A 345 10.75 22.72 -16.67
C LYS A 345 11.18 21.55 -15.78
N GLN A 346 12.46 21.36 -15.63
CA GLN A 346 13.00 20.36 -14.69
C GLN A 346 13.06 20.97 -13.29
N VAL A 347 12.68 20.16 -12.30
CA VAL A 347 12.74 20.49 -10.86
C VAL A 347 13.53 19.39 -10.19
N LEU A 348 14.35 19.71 -9.20
CA LEU A 348 15.20 18.77 -8.47
C LEU A 348 16.11 17.98 -9.44
N ASP A 349 16.87 18.69 -10.25
CA ASP A 349 17.79 18.12 -11.26
C ASP A 349 17.13 17.10 -12.20
N GLY A 350 15.83 17.30 -12.51
CA GLY A 350 15.08 16.45 -13.41
C GLY A 350 14.38 15.25 -12.74
N LEU A 351 14.42 15.14 -11.42
CA LEU A 351 13.62 14.15 -10.67
C LEU A 351 12.13 14.34 -10.91
N ILE A 352 11.68 15.60 -11.06
CA ILE A 352 10.32 16.01 -11.36
C ILE A 352 10.33 16.90 -12.60
N ASN A 353 9.31 16.77 -13.44
CA ASN A 353 9.09 17.63 -14.60
C ASN A 353 7.77 18.39 -14.44
N GLU A 354 7.83 19.70 -14.56
CA GLU A 354 6.68 20.58 -14.67
C GLU A 354 6.41 20.92 -16.12
N TYR A 355 5.15 21.13 -16.46
CA TYR A 355 4.74 21.51 -17.81
C TYR A 355 3.99 22.83 -17.74
N GLN A 356 4.46 23.80 -18.51
CA GLN A 356 3.91 25.14 -18.57
C GLN A 356 3.65 25.51 -20.02
N ILE A 357 2.67 26.39 -20.22
CA ILE A 357 2.40 26.96 -21.55
C ILE A 357 3.40 28.07 -21.78
N ALA A 358 4.15 27.96 -22.85
CA ALA A 358 5.02 29.04 -23.27
C ALA A 358 4.15 30.23 -23.75
N ALA A 359 4.46 31.41 -23.23
CA ALA A 359 3.83 32.64 -23.67
C ALA A 359 4.20 32.95 -25.13
#